data_b1da7e7648d4b2bfd10b9e03a7594626
#
_entry.id   b1da7e7648d4b2bfd10b9e03a7594626
#
_cell.length_a   1.000
_cell.length_b   1.000
_cell.length_c   1.000
_cell.angle_alpha   90.00
_cell.angle_beta   90.00
_cell.angle_gamma   90.00
#
_symmetry.space_group_name_H-M   'P 1'
#
loop_
_entity.id
_entity.type
_entity.pdbx_description
1 polymer ?
#
loop_
_entity_poly.entity_id
_entity_poly.type
_entity_poly.pdbx_seq_one_letter_code
_entity_poly.pdbx_strand_id
1 'polypeptide(L)'
;MSQVGTQAASALTELLRSNIGVARKLFERLCGDPNLLQRYPEPLIQSAHIAVDQWEKNGPQKYPQIVVYCERIRNLQTEKFKRFSGVVDLAIEIRNSGDHIQGLEQGTLIYVEAVTDVIEDCRGEWRECVYSSGQYEVKFEAVKPGGKRFLQVARVTVPVQVKVG
;
A
#
# COMPACT_ATOMS: atom_id res chain seq x y z
N MET A 1 14.92 -10.20 -16.72
CA MET A 1 14.13 -9.37 -15.77
C MET A 1 13.59 -10.22 -14.62
N SER A 2 14.42 -11.08 -14.10
CA SER A 2 13.95 -12.03 -13.10
C SER A 2 13.56 -11.35 -11.79
N GLN A 3 12.27 -11.38 -11.49
CA GLN A 3 11.71 -11.05 -10.16
C GLN A 3 11.84 -9.59 -9.68
N VAL A 4 12.18 -8.66 -10.57
CA VAL A 4 12.34 -7.24 -10.19
C VAL A 4 11.07 -6.69 -9.52
N GLY A 5 9.92 -6.93 -10.13
CA GLY A 5 8.64 -6.48 -9.58
C GLY A 5 8.29 -7.18 -8.27
N THR A 6 8.54 -8.47 -8.18
CA THR A 6 8.29 -9.27 -6.97
C THR A 6 9.19 -8.81 -5.81
N GLN A 7 10.47 -8.56 -6.08
CA GLN A 7 11.40 -8.06 -5.08
C GLN A 7 11.00 -6.68 -4.57
N ALA A 8 10.63 -5.77 -5.46
CA ALA A 8 10.19 -4.43 -5.08
C ALA A 8 8.89 -4.46 -4.26
N ALA A 9 7.89 -5.24 -4.70
CA ALA A 9 6.62 -5.37 -3.97
C ALA A 9 6.82 -6.02 -2.61
N SER A 10 7.68 -7.04 -2.52
CA SER A 10 8.02 -7.70 -1.26
C SER A 10 8.72 -6.75 -0.30
N ALA A 11 9.66 -5.94 -0.79
CA ALA A 11 10.35 -4.94 0.03
C ALA A 11 9.36 -3.93 0.63
N LEU A 12 8.43 -3.44 -0.17
CA LEU A 12 7.41 -2.51 0.30
C LEU A 12 6.46 -3.17 1.31
N THR A 13 6.01 -4.39 1.03
CA THR A 13 5.13 -5.14 1.93
C THR A 13 5.77 -5.35 3.31
N GLU A 14 7.03 -5.74 3.34
CA GLU A 14 7.79 -5.91 4.58
C GLU A 14 7.93 -4.59 5.34
N LEU A 15 8.18 -3.49 4.62
CA LEU A 15 8.30 -2.17 5.21
C LEU A 15 6.99 -1.74 5.88
N LEU A 16 5.86 -1.93 5.20
CA LEU A 16 4.54 -1.57 5.73
C LEU A 16 4.15 -2.42 6.95
N ARG A 17 4.60 -3.67 7.00
CA ARG A 17 4.37 -4.59 8.13
C ARG A 17 5.32 -4.41 9.29
N SER A 18 6.42 -3.70 9.09
CA SER A 18 7.50 -3.60 10.09
C SER A 18 7.08 -2.81 11.34
N ASN A 19 7.94 -2.82 12.35
CA ASN A 19 7.73 -2.05 13.58
C ASN A 19 7.78 -0.53 13.39
N ILE A 20 8.25 -0.06 12.22
CA ILE A 20 8.21 1.36 11.81
C ILE A 20 7.15 1.58 10.71
N GLY A 21 6.30 0.61 10.49
CA GLY A 21 5.32 0.58 9.41
C GLY A 21 3.97 1.21 9.76
N VAL A 22 2.93 0.71 9.09
CA VAL A 22 1.57 1.28 9.15
C VAL A 22 0.98 1.26 10.57
N ALA A 23 1.17 0.17 11.32
CA ALA A 23 0.63 0.06 12.68
C ALA A 23 1.17 1.16 13.59
N ARG A 24 2.48 1.44 13.49
CA ARG A 24 3.10 2.50 14.28
C ARG A 24 2.60 3.89 13.86
N LYS A 25 2.51 4.16 12.56
CA LYS A 25 2.01 5.44 12.05
C LYS A 25 0.55 5.66 12.43
N LEU A 26 -0.25 4.62 12.39
CA LEU A 26 -1.63 4.67 12.83
C LEU A 26 -1.72 5.00 14.33
N PHE A 27 -0.92 4.33 15.15
CA PHE A 27 -0.83 4.61 16.59
C PHE A 27 -0.45 6.07 16.86
N GLU A 28 0.55 6.60 16.17
CA GLU A 28 1.00 7.97 16.31
C GLU A 28 -0.09 8.98 15.90
N ARG A 29 -0.76 8.74 14.77
CA ARG A 29 -1.84 9.62 14.28
C ARG A 29 -3.05 9.64 15.20
N LEU A 30 -3.36 8.52 15.82
CA LEU A 30 -4.48 8.41 16.75
C LEU A 30 -4.08 8.74 18.21
N CYS A 31 -2.87 9.26 18.41
CA CYS A 31 -2.33 9.67 19.70
C CYS A 31 -2.38 8.56 20.77
N GLY A 32 -2.32 7.30 20.35
CA GLY A 32 -2.42 6.15 21.24
C GLY A 32 -3.75 6.01 21.95
N ASP A 33 -4.80 6.73 21.54
CA ASP A 33 -6.12 6.67 22.16
C ASP A 33 -6.75 5.29 21.95
N PRO A 34 -7.03 4.51 23.02
CA PRO A 34 -7.59 3.15 22.88
C PRO A 34 -8.93 3.11 22.17
N ASN A 35 -9.78 4.13 22.33
CA ASN A 35 -11.08 4.21 21.67
C ASN A 35 -10.93 4.39 20.15
N LEU A 36 -10.00 5.26 19.73
CA LEU A 36 -9.72 5.48 18.32
C LEU A 36 -9.03 4.28 17.69
N LEU A 37 -8.12 3.62 18.40
CA LEU A 37 -7.45 2.40 17.93
C LEU A 37 -8.43 1.24 17.76
N GLN A 38 -9.46 1.15 18.60
CA GLN A 38 -10.51 0.17 18.45
C GLN A 38 -11.40 0.49 17.24
N ARG A 39 -11.68 1.77 17.00
CA ARG A 39 -12.49 2.24 15.86
C ARG A 39 -11.74 2.06 14.53
N TYR A 40 -10.42 2.25 14.53
CA TYR A 40 -9.56 2.12 13.35
C TYR A 40 -8.51 1.04 13.61
N PRO A 41 -8.90 -0.23 13.50
CA PRO A 41 -8.00 -1.36 13.79
C PRO A 41 -6.87 -1.46 12.78
N GLU A 42 -5.82 -2.15 13.16
CA GLU A 42 -4.68 -2.43 12.31
C GLU A 42 -5.12 -3.18 11.04
N PRO A 43 -4.70 -2.70 9.84
CA PRO A 43 -5.10 -3.34 8.59
C PRO A 43 -4.34 -4.64 8.35
N LEU A 44 -4.97 -5.56 7.64
CA LEU A 44 -4.31 -6.74 7.09
C LEU A 44 -3.50 -6.30 5.85
N ILE A 45 -2.20 -6.55 5.88
CA ILE A 45 -1.28 -6.15 4.79
C ILE A 45 -0.77 -7.39 4.08
N GLN A 46 -0.92 -7.44 2.76
CA GLN A 46 -0.49 -8.58 1.95
C GLN A 46 -0.08 -8.16 0.54
N SER A 47 0.70 -9.01 -0.10
CA SER A 47 1.09 -8.84 -1.50
C SER A 47 0.21 -9.72 -2.38
N ALA A 48 -0.61 -9.09 -3.21
CA ALA A 48 -1.49 -9.79 -4.15
C ALA A 48 -2.01 -8.80 -5.20
N HIS A 49 -2.23 -9.27 -6.42
CA HIS A 49 -2.81 -8.46 -7.50
C HIS A 49 -4.15 -9.08 -7.91
N ILE A 50 -5.15 -8.94 -7.06
CA ILE A 50 -6.50 -9.47 -7.27
C ILE A 50 -7.49 -8.32 -7.11
N ALA A 51 -8.38 -8.14 -8.10
CA ALA A 51 -9.44 -7.15 -8.03
C ALA A 51 -10.34 -7.40 -6.81
N VAL A 52 -10.77 -6.33 -6.16
CA VAL A 52 -11.57 -6.43 -4.93
C VAL A 52 -12.84 -7.26 -5.14
N ASP A 53 -13.49 -7.13 -6.30
CA ASP A 53 -14.71 -7.88 -6.60
C ASP A 53 -14.47 -9.39 -6.66
N GLN A 54 -13.33 -9.80 -7.20
CA GLN A 54 -12.94 -11.21 -7.25
C GLN A 54 -12.53 -11.72 -5.87
N TRP A 55 -11.90 -10.87 -5.09
CA TRP A 55 -11.52 -11.19 -3.72
C TRP A 55 -12.74 -11.48 -2.85
N GLU A 56 -13.78 -10.64 -2.96
CA GLU A 56 -15.02 -10.80 -2.21
C GLU A 56 -15.80 -12.06 -2.59
N LYS A 57 -15.71 -12.52 -3.85
CA LYS A 57 -16.36 -13.76 -4.31
C LYS A 57 -15.80 -15.01 -3.64
N ASN A 58 -14.60 -14.96 -3.10
CA ASN A 58 -13.95 -16.09 -2.43
C ASN A 58 -14.36 -16.23 -0.95
N GLY A 59 -15.34 -15.47 -0.50
CA GLY A 59 -15.87 -15.53 0.87
C GLY A 59 -15.75 -14.21 1.61
N PRO A 60 -16.14 -14.17 2.90
CA PRO A 60 -16.06 -12.95 3.70
C PRO A 60 -14.62 -12.46 3.81
N GLN A 61 -14.41 -11.18 3.55
CA GLN A 61 -13.11 -10.54 3.65
C GLN A 61 -13.00 -9.71 4.93
N LYS A 62 -11.81 -9.67 5.49
CA LYS A 62 -11.50 -8.86 6.66
C LYS A 62 -11.02 -7.48 6.21
N TYR A 63 -11.68 -6.43 6.69
CA TYR A 63 -11.32 -5.04 6.44
C TYR A 63 -10.91 -4.36 7.74
N PRO A 64 -10.06 -3.35 7.68
CA PRO A 64 -9.38 -2.81 6.50
C PRO A 64 -8.31 -3.73 5.94
N GLN A 65 -8.07 -3.64 4.63
CA GLN A 65 -7.02 -4.38 3.93
C GLN A 65 -6.08 -3.42 3.23
N ILE A 66 -4.81 -3.79 3.18
CA ILE A 66 -3.82 -3.15 2.34
C ILE A 66 -3.19 -4.20 1.45
N VAL A 67 -3.28 -4.01 0.15
CA VAL A 67 -2.78 -4.95 -0.85
C VAL A 67 -1.70 -4.27 -1.68
N VAL A 68 -0.54 -4.90 -1.77
CA VAL A 68 0.62 -4.37 -2.49
C VAL A 68 0.89 -5.21 -3.73
N TYR A 69 1.08 -4.57 -4.87
CA TYR A 69 1.45 -5.26 -6.09
C TYR A 69 2.29 -4.37 -7.02
N CYS A 70 2.98 -5.00 -7.94
CA CYS A 70 3.70 -4.32 -9.01
C CYS A 70 2.71 -3.98 -10.14
N GLU A 71 2.61 -2.69 -10.46
CA GLU A 71 1.70 -2.20 -11.48
C GLU A 71 2.38 -2.08 -12.85
N ARG A 72 3.64 -1.64 -12.88
CA ARG A 72 4.37 -1.41 -14.11
C ARG A 72 5.87 -1.50 -13.87
N ILE A 73 6.59 -2.01 -14.86
CA ILE A 73 8.05 -2.11 -14.86
C ILE A 73 8.58 -1.45 -16.11
N ARG A 74 9.55 -0.54 -15.95
CA ARG A 74 10.22 0.14 -17.06
C ARG A 74 11.73 0.01 -16.91
N ASN A 75 12.35 -0.75 -17.82
CA ASN A 75 13.80 -0.80 -17.88
C ASN A 75 14.31 0.38 -18.74
N LEU A 76 14.78 1.42 -18.10
CA LEU A 76 15.21 2.65 -18.75
C LEU A 76 16.69 2.65 -19.13
N GLN A 77 17.42 1.58 -18.76
CA GLN A 77 18.86 1.46 -18.98
C GLN A 77 19.64 2.69 -18.54
N THR A 78 19.32 3.18 -17.34
CA THR A 78 20.01 4.35 -16.77
C THR A 78 21.47 4.06 -16.44
N GLU A 79 21.82 2.79 -16.27
CA GLU A 79 23.19 2.32 -16.07
C GLU A 79 23.55 1.24 -17.08
N LYS A 80 24.60 1.49 -17.86
CA LYS A 80 24.95 0.70 -19.05
C LYS A 80 25.28 -0.77 -18.79
N PHE A 81 25.87 -1.08 -17.64
CA PHE A 81 26.34 -2.42 -17.36
C PHE A 81 25.44 -3.23 -16.44
N LYS A 82 24.26 -2.71 -16.16
CA LYS A 82 23.24 -3.41 -15.38
C LYS A 82 22.28 -4.17 -16.31
N ARG A 83 21.83 -5.34 -15.88
CA ARG A 83 20.78 -6.07 -16.59
C ARG A 83 19.48 -5.31 -16.55
N PHE A 84 19.20 -4.68 -15.41
CA PHE A 84 18.05 -3.84 -15.21
C PHE A 84 18.48 -2.58 -14.46
N SER A 85 18.11 -1.42 -14.99
CA SER A 85 18.22 -0.15 -14.28
C SER A 85 17.06 0.74 -14.73
N GLY A 86 16.08 0.88 -13.86
CA GLY A 86 14.86 1.58 -14.23
C GLY A 86 13.92 1.78 -13.06
N VAL A 87 12.64 1.87 -13.38
CA VAL A 87 11.58 2.21 -12.43
C VAL A 87 10.54 1.08 -12.37
N VAL A 88 10.18 0.72 -11.16
CA VAL A 88 9.05 -0.16 -10.85
C VAL A 88 7.99 0.69 -10.17
N ASP A 89 6.80 0.76 -10.76
CA ASP A 89 5.66 1.42 -10.14
C ASP A 89 4.92 0.40 -9.28
N LEU A 90 4.90 0.63 -7.98
CA LEU A 90 4.19 -0.20 -7.02
C LEU A 90 2.85 0.44 -6.67
N ALA A 91 1.81 -0.36 -6.59
CA ALA A 91 0.51 0.07 -6.14
C ALA A 91 0.23 -0.48 -4.74
N ILE A 92 -0.31 0.39 -3.89
CA ILE A 92 -0.81 0.04 -2.56
C ILE A 92 -2.30 0.36 -2.58
N GLU A 93 -3.15 -0.66 -2.60
CA GLU A 93 -4.58 -0.47 -2.49
C GLU A 93 -5.01 -0.57 -1.04
N ILE A 94 -5.61 0.50 -0.54
CA ILE A 94 -6.21 0.55 0.78
C ILE A 94 -7.70 0.32 0.59
N ARG A 95 -8.21 -0.79 1.13
CA ARG A 95 -9.60 -1.22 1.01
C ARG A 95 -10.26 -1.11 2.37
N ASN A 96 -11.26 -0.25 2.49
CA ASN A 96 -11.98 -0.02 3.74
C ASN A 96 -13.47 -0.26 3.55
N SER A 97 -14.11 -0.83 4.56
CA SER A 97 -15.53 -1.18 4.54
C SER A 97 -16.23 -0.66 5.78
N GLY A 98 -17.49 -0.31 5.64
CA GLY A 98 -18.31 0.18 6.75
C GLY A 98 -19.79 -0.01 6.49
N ASP A 99 -20.58 0.01 7.57
CA ASP A 99 -22.05 -0.14 7.50
C ASP A 99 -22.74 1.12 6.99
N HIS A 100 -22.07 2.27 7.08
CA HIS A 100 -22.57 3.57 6.70
C HIS A 100 -21.63 4.25 5.71
N ILE A 101 -22.20 4.98 4.74
CA ILE A 101 -21.42 5.82 3.82
C ILE A 101 -20.73 6.93 4.60
N GLN A 102 -21.46 7.54 5.55
CA GLN A 102 -20.91 8.63 6.35
C GLN A 102 -19.75 8.15 7.22
N GLY A 103 -18.64 8.85 7.15
CA GLY A 103 -17.44 8.53 7.91
C GLY A 103 -16.51 7.49 7.26
N LEU A 104 -16.97 6.79 6.22
CA LEU A 104 -16.15 5.79 5.54
C LEU A 104 -14.95 6.42 4.84
N GLU A 105 -15.14 7.53 4.15
CA GLU A 105 -14.06 8.26 3.49
C GLU A 105 -13.01 8.76 4.47
N GLN A 106 -13.45 9.30 5.61
CA GLN A 106 -12.53 9.74 6.67
C GLN A 106 -11.70 8.59 7.22
N GLY A 107 -12.31 7.44 7.44
CA GLY A 107 -11.61 6.24 7.88
C GLY A 107 -10.58 5.77 6.85
N THR A 108 -10.96 5.74 5.58
CA THR A 108 -10.04 5.40 4.48
C THR A 108 -8.87 6.37 4.44
N LEU A 109 -9.11 7.67 4.60
CA LEU A 109 -8.08 8.70 4.61
C LEU A 109 -7.06 8.49 5.73
N ILE A 110 -7.49 8.11 6.92
CA ILE A 110 -6.58 7.81 8.05
C ILE A 110 -5.59 6.72 7.68
N TYR A 111 -6.04 5.64 7.04
CA TYR A 111 -5.16 4.57 6.59
C TYR A 111 -4.22 5.02 5.46
N VAL A 112 -4.72 5.82 4.52
CA VAL A 112 -3.90 6.39 3.46
C VAL A 112 -2.79 7.27 4.04
N GLU A 113 -3.13 8.11 5.00
CA GLU A 113 -2.15 8.98 5.66
C GLU A 113 -1.10 8.18 6.42
N ALA A 114 -1.49 7.10 7.10
CA ALA A 114 -0.54 6.21 7.77
C ALA A 114 0.44 5.57 6.77
N VAL A 115 -0.06 5.13 5.61
CA VAL A 115 0.77 4.56 4.54
C VAL A 115 1.73 5.60 3.98
N THR A 116 1.24 6.80 3.67
CA THR A 116 2.09 7.86 3.10
C THR A 116 3.14 8.35 4.10
N ASP A 117 2.82 8.36 5.39
CA ASP A 117 3.81 8.66 6.44
C ASP A 117 4.98 7.67 6.40
N VAL A 118 4.70 6.37 6.21
CA VAL A 118 5.75 5.36 6.07
C VAL A 118 6.63 5.65 4.86
N ILE A 119 6.03 5.96 3.71
CA ILE A 119 6.77 6.25 2.48
C ILE A 119 7.64 7.50 2.66
N GLU A 120 7.11 8.54 3.27
CA GLU A 120 7.84 9.79 3.53
C GLU A 120 9.03 9.59 4.47
N ASP A 121 8.85 8.82 5.52
CA ASP A 121 9.89 8.57 6.52
C ASP A 121 10.97 7.59 6.05
N CYS A 122 10.64 6.72 5.11
CA CYS A 122 11.51 5.64 4.66
C CYS A 122 12.08 5.90 3.25
N ARG A 123 12.53 7.12 3.01
CA ARG A 123 13.25 7.46 1.78
C ARG A 123 14.60 6.76 1.75
N GLY A 124 15.04 6.38 0.56
CA GLY A 124 16.34 5.76 0.35
C GLY A 124 16.23 4.28 0.03
N GLU A 125 17.19 3.51 0.47
CA GLU A 125 17.26 2.08 0.18
C GLU A 125 16.33 1.29 1.12
N TRP A 126 15.35 0.60 0.54
CA TRP A 126 14.46 -0.30 1.30
C TRP A 126 15.05 -1.71 1.44
N ARG A 127 15.72 -2.14 0.39
CA ARG A 127 16.39 -3.42 0.27
C ARG A 127 17.51 -3.24 -0.74
N GLU A 128 18.49 -4.12 -0.75
CA GLU A 128 19.54 -4.08 -1.76
C GLU A 128 18.96 -3.88 -3.16
N CYS A 129 19.47 -2.88 -3.85
CA CYS A 129 19.06 -2.51 -5.21
C CYS A 129 17.67 -1.89 -5.37
N VAL A 130 16.92 -1.60 -4.30
CA VAL A 130 15.59 -0.98 -4.36
C VAL A 130 15.60 0.34 -3.60
N TYR A 131 15.37 1.44 -4.32
CA TYR A 131 15.49 2.79 -3.77
C TYR A 131 14.20 3.60 -3.97
N SER A 132 13.74 4.26 -2.91
CA SER A 132 12.59 5.16 -2.96
C SER A 132 13.01 6.60 -2.77
N SER A 133 12.52 7.50 -3.62
CA SER A 133 12.69 8.95 -3.47
C SER A 133 11.71 9.56 -2.46
N GLY A 134 10.74 8.80 -2.00
CA GLY A 134 9.64 9.29 -1.18
C GLY A 134 8.48 9.85 -1.99
N GLN A 135 8.53 9.76 -3.32
CA GLN A 135 7.42 10.19 -4.18
C GLN A 135 6.27 9.21 -4.09
N TYR A 136 5.06 9.73 -4.13
CA TYR A 136 3.84 8.94 -4.24
C TYR A 136 2.72 9.78 -4.84
N GLU A 137 1.71 9.11 -5.35
CA GLU A 137 0.46 9.69 -5.83
C GLU A 137 -0.69 8.93 -5.21
N VAL A 138 -1.73 9.63 -4.76
CA VAL A 138 -2.91 9.02 -4.14
C VAL A 138 -4.13 9.29 -5.00
N LYS A 139 -4.89 8.24 -5.28
CA LYS A 139 -6.16 8.32 -5.99
C LYS A 139 -7.25 7.64 -5.17
N PHE A 140 -8.34 8.34 -4.92
CA PHE A 140 -9.50 7.80 -4.22
C PHE A 140 -10.57 7.41 -5.23
N GLU A 141 -11.14 6.22 -5.06
CA GLU A 141 -12.34 5.82 -5.77
C GLU A 141 -13.58 6.23 -4.98
N ALA A 142 -14.70 6.39 -5.67
CA ALA A 142 -15.97 6.65 -5.00
C ALA A 142 -16.41 5.44 -4.17
N VAL A 143 -17.13 5.71 -3.07
CA VAL A 143 -17.73 4.65 -2.25
C VAL A 143 -18.72 3.86 -3.10
N LYS A 144 -18.66 2.55 -3.00
CA LYS A 144 -19.55 1.63 -3.73
C LYS A 144 -20.16 0.58 -2.81
N PRO A 145 -21.26 -0.08 -3.22
CA PRO A 145 -21.76 -1.23 -2.49
C PRO A 145 -20.74 -2.38 -2.48
N GLY A 146 -20.51 -2.99 -1.33
CA GLY A 146 -19.61 -4.14 -1.17
C GLY A 146 -20.34 -5.24 -0.40
N GLY A 147 -21.25 -5.97 -1.06
CA GLY A 147 -22.10 -6.95 -0.40
C GLY A 147 -23.15 -6.28 0.49
N LYS A 148 -23.17 -6.58 1.79
CA LYS A 148 -24.08 -5.95 2.76
C LYS A 148 -23.58 -4.62 3.33
N ARG A 149 -22.36 -4.23 2.97
CA ARG A 149 -21.68 -3.05 3.49
C ARG A 149 -21.26 -2.15 2.34
N PHE A 150 -20.77 -0.97 2.68
CA PHE A 150 -20.15 -0.06 1.72
C PHE A 150 -18.64 -0.29 1.68
N LEU A 151 -18.04 -0.06 0.53
CA LEU A 151 -16.62 -0.26 0.29
C LEU A 151 -16.03 0.98 -0.37
N GLN A 152 -14.86 1.37 0.08
CA GLN A 152 -14.05 2.38 -0.60
C GLN A 152 -12.63 1.84 -0.81
N VAL A 153 -12.07 2.13 -1.97
CA VAL A 153 -10.70 1.80 -2.33
C VAL A 153 -9.94 3.09 -2.59
N ALA A 154 -8.78 3.21 -2.00
CA ALA A 154 -7.81 4.24 -2.35
C ALA A 154 -6.54 3.56 -2.85
N ARG A 155 -5.88 4.15 -3.84
CA ARG A 155 -4.63 3.63 -4.39
C ARG A 155 -3.51 4.63 -4.19
N VAL A 156 -2.42 4.17 -3.59
CA VAL A 156 -1.18 4.90 -3.50
C VAL A 156 -0.19 4.27 -4.49
N THR A 157 0.28 5.06 -5.43
CA THR A 157 1.28 4.61 -6.40
C THR A 157 2.65 5.16 -6.01
N VAL A 158 3.63 4.26 -5.88
CA VAL A 158 4.98 4.60 -5.45
C VAL A 158 5.98 4.14 -6.51
N PRO A 159 6.67 5.07 -7.18
CA PRO A 159 7.75 4.71 -8.08
C PRO A 159 9.02 4.39 -7.27
N VAL A 160 9.63 3.26 -7.54
CA VAL A 160 10.93 2.92 -6.95
C VAL A 160 11.96 2.66 -8.04
N GLN A 161 13.19 3.05 -7.78
CA GLN A 161 14.30 2.76 -8.68
C GLN A 161 14.89 1.41 -8.31
N VAL A 162 15.10 0.58 -9.33
CA VAL A 162 15.70 -0.74 -9.14
C VAL A 162 16.89 -0.88 -10.07
N LYS A 163 18.00 -1.37 -9.53
CA LYS A 163 19.25 -1.60 -10.26
C LYS A 163 19.74 -3.00 -9.96
N VAL A 164 19.77 -3.86 -10.97
CA VAL A 164 20.15 -5.27 -10.85
C VAL A 164 21.20 -5.63 -11.88
N GLY A 165 22.15 -6.32 -11.47
CA GLY A 165 23.08 -6.84 -12.39
C GLY A 165 24.43 -6.84 -12.35
#